data_acd1753c500f517d7251fc66f2a071c0
#
_entry.id   acd1753c500f517d7251fc66f2a071c0
#
_cell.length_a   1.000
_cell.length_b   1.000
_cell.length_c   1.000
_cell.angle_alpha   90.00
_cell.angle_beta   90.00
_cell.angle_gamma   90.00
#
_symmetry.space_group_name_H-M   'P 1'
#
loop_
_entity.id
_entity.type
_entity.pdbx_description
1 polymer ?
#
loop_
_entity_poly.entity_id
_entity_poly.type
_entity_poly.pdbx_seq_one_letter_code
_entity_poly.pdbx_strand_id
1 'polypeptide(L)'
;MNNADFWTTIKAIIADGFTPEGLHKLDHYAELFINGRLVYQRFSPFEQHGCAAGGATHVIASLLAGAETAADRDAASDGNDFKREVQFGAQQSACIERWARAVGCWTECIDDSLPKMLGEQIAEGGEAKVYDHGATLVKAIGLDYFIQPILALDRISLHNAYFPETTLTVLGFGRTADGEFKIIVEQPFIEGSHVSDEEIADYMRKMGFELRNPRNWIYATPDIYLSDMHDENVLRSPSGTIFVVDCDIRINTPELRAGGTRTLTTEIEIL
;
A
#
# COMPACT_ATOMS: atom_id res chain seq x y z
N MET A 1 -7.78 -14.01 20.94
CA MET A 1 -8.98 -13.31 20.39
C MET A 1 -9.22 -13.91 19.02
N ASN A 2 -10.45 -14.31 18.69
CA ASN A 2 -10.71 -14.84 17.36
C ASN A 2 -10.88 -13.69 16.34
N ASN A 3 -10.87 -14.03 15.03
CA ASN A 3 -10.95 -13.05 13.94
C ASN A 3 -12.22 -12.18 14.03
N ALA A 4 -13.37 -12.76 14.35
CA ALA A 4 -14.65 -12.02 14.46
C ALA A 4 -14.63 -11.01 15.60
N ASP A 5 -14.11 -11.39 16.77
CA ASP A 5 -13.97 -10.49 17.93
C ASP A 5 -13.01 -9.34 17.65
N PHE A 6 -11.92 -9.62 16.91
CA PHE A 6 -10.96 -8.60 16.51
C PHE A 6 -11.61 -7.53 15.63
N TRP A 7 -12.27 -7.93 14.53
CA TRP A 7 -12.92 -6.97 13.64
C TRP A 7 -14.08 -6.23 14.32
N THR A 8 -14.81 -6.90 15.21
CA THR A 8 -15.83 -6.25 16.03
C THR A 8 -15.25 -5.15 16.91
N THR A 9 -14.06 -5.39 17.48
CA THR A 9 -13.37 -4.38 18.29
C THR A 9 -12.92 -3.19 17.46
N ILE A 10 -12.30 -3.43 16.27
CA ILE A 10 -11.90 -2.34 15.39
C ILE A 10 -13.11 -1.50 14.94
N LYS A 11 -14.22 -2.15 14.57
CA LYS A 11 -15.47 -1.45 14.21
C LYS A 11 -16.05 -0.62 15.36
N ALA A 12 -15.98 -1.11 16.58
CA ALA A 12 -16.41 -0.34 17.75
C ALA A 12 -15.56 0.94 17.91
N ILE A 13 -14.23 0.85 17.76
CA ILE A 13 -13.33 2.01 17.79
C ILE A 13 -13.69 3.02 16.69
N ILE A 14 -13.99 2.56 15.49
CA ILE A 14 -14.43 3.40 14.37
C ILE A 14 -15.75 4.11 14.68
N ALA A 15 -16.72 3.37 15.23
CA ALA A 15 -18.05 3.89 15.59
C ALA A 15 -17.98 4.91 16.73
N ASP A 16 -17.09 4.71 17.71
CA ASP A 16 -16.89 5.61 18.85
C ASP A 16 -16.11 6.89 18.50
N GLY A 17 -15.69 7.05 17.22
CA GLY A 17 -15.06 8.28 16.73
C GLY A 17 -13.62 8.48 17.16
N PHE A 18 -12.86 7.40 17.36
CA PHE A 18 -11.43 7.44 17.72
C PHE A 18 -11.14 8.13 19.06
N THR A 19 -11.84 7.72 20.09
CA THR A 19 -11.57 8.18 21.47
C THR A 19 -10.13 7.88 21.89
N PRO A 20 -9.55 8.58 22.88
CA PRO A 20 -8.20 8.30 23.36
C PRO A 20 -7.97 6.83 23.73
N GLU A 21 -8.95 6.17 24.34
CA GLU A 21 -8.90 4.72 24.64
C GLU A 21 -8.89 3.88 23.37
N GLY A 22 -9.71 4.23 22.38
CA GLY A 22 -9.73 3.57 21.07
C GLY A 22 -8.43 3.70 20.31
N LEU A 23 -7.84 4.90 20.30
CA LEU A 23 -6.53 5.16 19.70
C LEU A 23 -5.43 4.33 20.38
N HIS A 24 -5.41 4.28 21.72
CA HIS A 24 -4.44 3.45 22.44
C HIS A 24 -4.58 1.95 22.12
N LYS A 25 -5.80 1.47 21.89
CA LYS A 25 -6.03 0.07 21.44
C LYS A 25 -5.50 -0.14 20.01
N LEU A 26 -5.71 0.81 19.10
CA LEU A 26 -5.17 0.72 17.73
C LEU A 26 -3.63 0.70 17.74
N ASP A 27 -3.00 1.56 18.52
CA ASP A 27 -1.54 1.57 18.69
C ASP A 27 -1.03 0.22 19.21
N HIS A 28 -1.71 -0.34 20.22
CA HIS A 28 -1.37 -1.66 20.75
C HIS A 28 -1.50 -2.77 19.69
N TYR A 29 -2.56 -2.77 18.87
CA TYR A 29 -2.70 -3.74 17.77
C TYR A 29 -1.63 -3.55 16.71
N ALA A 30 -1.28 -2.30 16.37
CA ALA A 30 -0.18 -2.03 15.45
C ALA A 30 1.16 -2.56 15.98
N GLU A 31 1.46 -2.35 17.28
CA GLU A 31 2.65 -2.91 17.92
C GLU A 31 2.67 -4.45 17.90
N LEU A 32 1.55 -5.10 18.20
CA LEU A 32 1.46 -6.56 18.14
C LEU A 32 1.71 -7.08 16.73
N PHE A 33 1.23 -6.36 15.74
CA PHE A 33 1.41 -6.68 14.32
C PHE A 33 2.87 -6.52 13.90
N ILE A 34 3.48 -5.36 14.19
CA ILE A 34 4.88 -5.06 13.89
C ILE A 34 5.82 -6.08 14.56
N ASN A 35 5.49 -6.51 15.78
CA ASN A 35 6.27 -7.48 16.53
C ASN A 35 5.94 -8.96 16.17
N GLY A 36 5.16 -9.19 15.12
CA GLY A 36 4.84 -10.53 14.64
C GLY A 36 3.92 -11.35 15.54
N ARG A 37 3.27 -10.75 16.53
CA ARG A 37 2.30 -11.41 17.41
C ARG A 37 0.88 -11.40 16.86
N LEU A 38 0.59 -10.48 15.96
CA LEU A 38 -0.64 -10.37 15.21
C LEU A 38 -0.29 -10.53 13.73
N VAL A 39 -0.86 -11.52 13.07
CA VAL A 39 -0.64 -11.76 11.64
C VAL A 39 -1.89 -11.39 10.87
N TYR A 40 -1.74 -10.47 9.93
CA TYR A 40 -2.79 -10.09 9.01
C TYR A 40 -2.59 -10.84 7.70
N GLN A 41 -3.35 -11.92 7.54
CA GLN A 41 -3.32 -12.69 6.30
C GLN A 41 -4.39 -12.17 5.33
N ARG A 42 -3.97 -11.62 4.25
CA ARG A 42 -4.86 -11.27 3.13
C ARG A 42 -4.96 -12.37 2.09
N PHE A 43 -3.87 -13.05 1.88
CA PHE A 43 -3.76 -14.22 1.02
C PHE A 43 -2.63 -15.07 1.60
N SER A 44 -2.91 -16.35 1.92
CA SER A 44 -1.84 -17.30 2.20
C SER A 44 -0.91 -17.34 0.97
N PRO A 45 0.33 -17.02 1.01
CA PRO A 45 1.47 -17.52 1.76
C PRO A 45 2.37 -16.45 2.38
N PHE A 46 1.88 -15.26 2.63
CA PHE A 46 2.67 -14.18 3.23
C PHE A 46 2.75 -14.31 4.74
N GLU A 47 3.19 -15.43 5.21
CA GLU A 47 3.22 -15.73 6.65
C GLU A 47 4.20 -14.89 7.47
N GLN A 48 5.06 -14.03 6.94
CA GLN A 48 6.07 -13.44 7.84
C GLN A 48 6.73 -12.12 7.41
N HIS A 49 6.52 -11.54 6.22
CA HIS A 49 7.43 -10.48 5.78
C HIS A 49 6.81 -9.12 5.39
N GLY A 50 5.52 -9.03 5.09
CA GLY A 50 5.03 -7.90 4.32
C GLY A 50 4.47 -6.71 5.10
N CYS A 51 3.93 -6.92 6.28
CA CYS A 51 3.07 -5.90 6.88
C CYS A 51 3.76 -4.97 7.89
N ALA A 52 4.89 -5.41 8.46
CA ALA A 52 5.64 -4.59 9.43
C ALA A 52 6.44 -3.45 8.79
N ALA A 53 6.62 -3.47 7.46
CA ALA A 53 7.59 -2.65 6.76
C ALA A 53 7.12 -1.22 6.41
N GLY A 54 5.99 -0.76 6.92
CA GLY A 54 5.49 0.61 6.66
C GLY A 54 5.32 1.48 7.92
N GLY A 55 5.63 0.95 9.09
CA GLY A 55 5.44 1.64 10.37
C GLY A 55 4.00 1.60 10.89
N ALA A 56 3.78 2.15 12.09
CA ALA A 56 2.49 2.12 12.78
C ALA A 56 1.35 2.78 11.97
N THR A 57 1.62 3.89 11.31
CA THR A 57 0.66 4.61 10.45
C THR A 57 0.10 3.70 9.35
N HIS A 58 0.97 2.97 8.66
CA HIS A 58 0.60 2.03 7.61
C HIS A 58 -0.28 0.89 8.15
N VAL A 59 0.16 0.26 9.23
CA VAL A 59 -0.55 -0.86 9.86
C VAL A 59 -1.94 -0.45 10.31
N ILE A 60 -2.08 0.67 11.03
CA ILE A 60 -3.38 1.15 11.50
C ILE A 60 -4.31 1.46 10.33
N ALA A 61 -3.80 2.14 9.28
CA ALA A 61 -4.60 2.42 8.09
C ALA A 61 -5.09 1.13 7.41
N SER A 62 -4.24 0.09 7.33
CA SER A 62 -4.61 -1.22 6.80
C SER A 62 -5.68 -1.91 7.67
N LEU A 63 -5.57 -1.84 8.99
CA LEU A 63 -6.58 -2.39 9.91
C LEU A 63 -7.94 -1.68 9.76
N LEU A 64 -7.93 -0.34 9.69
CA LEU A 64 -9.15 0.45 9.50
C LEU A 64 -9.83 0.15 8.17
N ALA A 65 -9.06 0.13 7.07
CA ALA A 65 -9.58 -0.20 5.75
C ALA A 65 -10.10 -1.65 5.68
N GLY A 66 -9.41 -2.60 6.33
CA GLY A 66 -9.83 -3.99 6.43
C GLY A 66 -11.15 -4.16 7.21
N ALA A 67 -11.38 -3.38 8.27
CA ALA A 67 -12.61 -3.41 9.04
C ALA A 67 -13.83 -2.97 8.21
N GLU A 68 -13.68 -1.97 7.35
CA GLU A 68 -14.75 -1.52 6.45
C GLU A 68 -15.12 -2.57 5.39
N THR A 69 -14.16 -3.40 4.96
CA THR A 69 -14.44 -4.50 4.01
C THR A 69 -14.96 -5.77 4.68
N ALA A 70 -14.63 -6.03 5.94
CA ALA A 70 -15.07 -7.23 6.65
C ALA A 70 -16.57 -7.23 6.98
N ALA A 71 -17.27 -6.08 6.84
CA ALA A 71 -18.67 -5.94 7.19
C ALA A 71 -19.65 -6.57 6.19
N ASP A 72 -19.32 -6.59 4.90
CA ASP A 72 -20.28 -6.85 3.82
C ASP A 72 -20.09 -8.19 3.12
N ARG A 73 -19.31 -9.11 3.69
CA ARG A 73 -19.08 -10.43 3.08
C ARG A 73 -20.32 -11.30 2.97
N ASP A 74 -21.31 -11.08 3.85
CA ASP A 74 -22.54 -11.88 3.91
C ASP A 74 -23.65 -11.34 2.98
N ALA A 75 -23.45 -10.18 2.35
CA ALA A 75 -24.38 -9.65 1.38
C ALA A 75 -24.16 -10.31 0.01
N ALA A 76 -25.17 -11.03 -0.46
CA ALA A 76 -25.14 -11.71 -1.75
C ALA A 76 -24.77 -10.75 -2.89
N SER A 77 -23.87 -11.20 -3.80
CA SER A 77 -23.46 -10.44 -4.98
C SER A 77 -24.64 -10.33 -5.96
N ASP A 78 -25.15 -9.15 -6.18
CA ASP A 78 -26.17 -8.86 -7.21
C ASP A 78 -25.57 -8.26 -8.50
N GLY A 79 -24.36 -8.67 -8.85
CA GLY A 79 -23.79 -8.48 -10.20
C GLY A 79 -23.24 -7.08 -10.51
N ASN A 80 -22.96 -6.24 -9.50
CA ASN A 80 -22.39 -4.91 -9.72
C ASN A 80 -21.10 -4.68 -8.91
N ASP A 81 -20.10 -5.54 -9.13
CA ASP A 81 -18.85 -5.57 -8.39
C ASP A 81 -18.09 -4.22 -8.40
N PHE A 82 -18.04 -3.53 -9.55
CA PHE A 82 -17.33 -2.26 -9.65
C PHE A 82 -17.92 -1.15 -8.77
N LYS A 83 -19.25 -0.99 -8.72
CA LYS A 83 -19.88 0.01 -7.86
C LYS A 83 -19.64 -0.28 -6.39
N ARG A 84 -19.61 -1.56 -6.03
CA ARG A 84 -19.29 -2.01 -4.67
C ARG A 84 -17.85 -1.70 -4.30
N GLU A 85 -16.90 -1.95 -5.19
CA GLU A 85 -15.48 -1.58 -4.98
C GLU A 85 -15.29 -0.08 -4.79
N VAL A 86 -15.94 0.75 -5.60
CA VAL A 86 -15.93 2.22 -5.43
C VAL A 86 -16.53 2.64 -4.10
N GLN A 87 -17.64 2.02 -3.69
CA GLN A 87 -18.27 2.30 -2.39
C GLN A 87 -17.33 1.93 -1.24
N PHE A 88 -16.69 0.76 -1.27
CA PHE A 88 -15.70 0.37 -0.27
C PHE A 88 -14.51 1.32 -0.24
N GLY A 89 -13.99 1.72 -1.38
CA GLY A 89 -12.92 2.71 -1.46
C GLY A 89 -13.29 4.03 -0.79
N ALA A 90 -14.52 4.52 -1.00
CA ALA A 90 -15.02 5.72 -0.36
C ALA A 90 -15.17 5.56 1.17
N GLN A 91 -15.68 4.43 1.65
CA GLN A 91 -15.81 4.13 3.08
C GLN A 91 -14.45 4.01 3.77
N GLN A 92 -13.50 3.28 3.17
CA GLN A 92 -12.14 3.15 3.66
C GLN A 92 -11.44 4.51 3.73
N SER A 93 -11.52 5.32 2.66
CA SER A 93 -10.95 6.66 2.62
C SER A 93 -11.52 7.56 3.71
N ALA A 94 -12.83 7.55 3.91
CA ALA A 94 -13.49 8.34 4.95
C ALA A 94 -13.11 7.88 6.37
N CYS A 95 -12.95 6.59 6.58
CA CYS A 95 -12.51 6.05 7.86
C CYS A 95 -11.07 6.44 8.18
N ILE A 96 -10.15 6.28 7.22
CA ILE A 96 -8.74 6.67 7.36
C ILE A 96 -8.62 8.18 7.57
N GLU A 97 -9.39 9.01 6.85
CA GLU A 97 -9.39 10.47 7.03
C GLU A 97 -9.77 10.86 8.46
N ARG A 98 -10.85 10.30 9.02
CA ARG A 98 -11.27 10.60 10.40
C ARG A 98 -10.18 10.25 11.42
N TRP A 99 -9.57 9.07 11.26
CA TRP A 99 -8.47 8.67 12.11
C TRP A 99 -7.23 9.55 11.94
N ALA A 100 -6.81 9.80 10.70
CA ALA A 100 -5.62 10.62 10.43
C ALA A 100 -5.74 12.05 10.96
N ARG A 101 -6.96 12.63 10.93
CA ARG A 101 -7.28 13.92 11.56
C ARG A 101 -7.15 13.84 13.09
N ALA A 102 -7.63 12.76 13.69
CA ALA A 102 -7.57 12.58 15.15
C ALA A 102 -6.14 12.44 15.67
N VAL A 103 -5.23 11.82 14.90
CA VAL A 103 -3.82 11.62 15.28
C VAL A 103 -2.85 12.64 14.67
N GLY A 104 -3.33 13.57 13.85
CA GLY A 104 -2.52 14.65 13.29
C GLY A 104 -1.65 14.26 12.08
N CYS A 105 -1.94 13.16 11.38
CA CYS A 105 -1.27 12.77 10.13
C CYS A 105 -2.12 13.01 8.88
N TRP A 106 -3.08 13.92 8.94
CA TRP A 106 -3.88 14.37 7.82
C TRP A 106 -3.35 15.68 7.24
N THR A 107 -3.20 15.75 5.92
CA THR A 107 -2.82 16.96 5.19
C THR A 107 -4.04 17.55 4.49
N GLU A 108 -4.39 18.78 4.86
CA GLU A 108 -5.43 19.54 4.17
C GLU A 108 -4.91 20.06 2.84
N CYS A 109 -5.66 19.86 1.77
CA CYS A 109 -5.33 20.32 0.42
C CYS A 109 -3.85 20.07 0.04
N ILE A 110 -3.55 18.84 -0.37
CA ILE A 110 -2.19 18.40 -0.70
C ILE A 110 -1.52 19.32 -1.72
N ASP A 111 -2.28 19.79 -2.73
CA ASP A 111 -1.78 20.65 -3.79
C ASP A 111 -1.25 21.99 -3.29
N ASP A 112 -1.73 22.44 -2.15
CA ASP A 112 -1.26 23.65 -1.48
C ASP A 112 -0.22 23.38 -0.39
N SER A 113 -0.40 22.30 0.36
CA SER A 113 0.34 22.05 1.59
C SER A 113 1.72 21.46 1.30
N LEU A 114 1.83 20.46 0.40
CA LEU A 114 3.11 19.84 0.10
C LEU A 114 4.10 20.83 -0.56
N PRO A 115 3.72 21.66 -1.57
CA PRO A 115 4.63 22.67 -2.11
C PRO A 115 5.11 23.69 -1.07
N LYS A 116 4.26 24.06 -0.10
CA LYS A 116 4.67 24.98 0.98
C LYS A 116 5.65 24.37 1.96
N MET A 117 5.56 23.05 2.18
CA MET A 117 6.41 22.32 3.13
C MET A 117 7.71 21.84 2.51
N LEU A 118 7.67 21.41 1.25
CA LEU A 118 8.74 20.66 0.58
C LEU A 118 9.34 21.43 -0.63
N GLY A 119 8.74 22.52 -1.06
CA GLY A 119 9.10 23.23 -2.27
C GLY A 119 8.33 22.74 -3.50
N GLU A 120 8.82 23.13 -4.68
CA GLU A 120 8.15 22.77 -5.94
C GLU A 120 8.20 21.25 -6.20
N GLN A 121 7.16 20.77 -6.84
CA GLN A 121 7.08 19.40 -7.35
C GLN A 121 8.19 19.17 -8.39
N ILE A 122 8.96 18.08 -8.24
CA ILE A 122 10.08 17.76 -9.15
C ILE A 122 9.69 16.77 -10.24
N ALA A 123 8.64 15.97 -10.04
CA ALA A 123 8.11 15.03 -11.02
C ALA A 123 6.62 14.79 -10.81
N GLU A 124 5.93 14.38 -11.88
CA GLU A 124 4.53 13.94 -11.85
C GLU A 124 4.37 12.77 -12.82
N GLY A 125 3.88 11.66 -12.29
CA GLY A 125 3.49 10.48 -13.05
C GLY A 125 1.98 10.25 -13.00
N GLY A 126 1.51 9.18 -13.64
CA GLY A 126 0.08 8.82 -13.61
C GLY A 126 -0.45 8.48 -12.23
N GLU A 127 0.41 8.06 -11.30
CA GLU A 127 0.01 7.62 -9.97
C GLU A 127 0.39 8.60 -8.85
N ALA A 128 1.45 9.39 -9.02
CA ALA A 128 1.98 10.20 -7.92
C ALA A 128 2.56 11.53 -8.36
N LYS A 129 2.45 12.54 -7.47
CA LYS A 129 3.27 13.75 -7.48
C LYS A 129 4.46 13.53 -6.56
N VAL A 130 5.65 13.95 -6.99
CA VAL A 130 6.92 13.71 -6.31
C VAL A 130 7.58 15.04 -5.92
N TYR A 131 8.05 15.11 -4.68
CA TYR A 131 8.71 16.27 -4.09
C TYR A 131 10.10 15.87 -3.57
N ASP A 132 11.07 16.76 -3.74
CA ASP A 132 12.42 16.59 -3.17
C ASP A 132 12.39 16.86 -1.65
N HIS A 133 12.97 15.97 -0.89
CA HIS A 133 13.15 16.10 0.56
C HIS A 133 14.62 15.79 0.97
N GLY A 134 15.57 16.17 0.13
CA GLY A 134 17.00 15.99 0.36
C GLY A 134 17.47 14.56 0.11
N ALA A 135 17.70 13.77 1.17
CA ALA A 135 18.11 12.36 1.04
C ALA A 135 16.94 11.42 0.72
N THR A 136 15.73 11.93 0.71
CA THR A 136 14.49 11.19 0.44
C THR A 136 13.62 11.92 -0.58
N LEU A 137 12.62 11.23 -1.09
CA LEU A 137 11.53 11.78 -1.88
C LEU A 137 10.22 11.62 -1.12
N VAL A 138 9.35 12.61 -1.19
CA VAL A 138 7.97 12.49 -0.73
C VAL A 138 7.06 12.31 -1.93
N LYS A 139 6.24 11.26 -1.93
CA LYS A 139 5.29 10.96 -2.99
C LYS A 139 3.86 11.05 -2.47
N ALA A 140 2.97 11.71 -3.21
CA ALA A 140 1.53 11.71 -2.96
C ALA A 140 0.86 10.74 -3.94
N ILE A 141 0.65 9.51 -3.50
CA ILE A 141 0.15 8.40 -4.32
C ILE A 141 -1.37 8.46 -4.42
N GLY A 142 -1.91 8.42 -5.65
CA GLY A 142 -3.34 8.35 -5.94
C GLY A 142 -3.93 6.95 -5.83
N LEU A 143 -5.27 6.88 -5.94
CA LEU A 143 -6.01 5.62 -5.95
C LEU A 143 -6.55 5.25 -7.34
N ASP A 144 -6.14 5.95 -8.40
CA ASP A 144 -6.69 5.79 -9.74
C ASP A 144 -6.62 4.35 -10.26
N TYR A 145 -5.53 3.65 -9.92
CA TYR A 145 -5.32 2.23 -10.28
C TYR A 145 -5.82 1.24 -9.24
N PHE A 146 -6.09 1.70 -8.01
CA PHE A 146 -6.42 0.80 -6.89
C PHE A 146 -7.89 0.85 -6.49
N ILE A 147 -8.57 1.99 -6.72
CA ILE A 147 -9.95 2.27 -6.30
C ILE A 147 -10.10 2.27 -4.78
N GLN A 148 -9.42 1.35 -4.07
CA GLN A 148 -9.51 1.16 -2.62
C GLN A 148 -8.16 1.43 -1.94
N PRO A 149 -8.12 2.25 -0.86
CA PRO A 149 -6.90 2.50 -0.07
C PRO A 149 -6.16 1.23 0.35
N ILE A 150 -6.92 0.20 0.74
CA ILE A 150 -6.36 -1.05 1.21
C ILE A 150 -5.49 -1.75 0.15
N LEU A 151 -5.82 -1.62 -1.15
CA LEU A 151 -5.02 -2.22 -2.23
C LEU A 151 -3.71 -1.46 -2.45
N ALA A 152 -3.75 -0.13 -2.32
CA ALA A 152 -2.54 0.69 -2.39
C ALA A 152 -1.62 0.43 -1.17
N LEU A 153 -2.18 0.27 0.02
CA LEU A 153 -1.43 -0.10 1.22
C LEU A 153 -0.80 -1.49 1.11
N ASP A 154 -1.50 -2.46 0.50
CA ASP A 154 -0.92 -3.78 0.22
C ASP A 154 0.26 -3.71 -0.76
N ARG A 155 0.14 -2.92 -1.84
CA ARG A 155 1.24 -2.68 -2.77
C ARG A 155 2.46 -2.13 -2.03
N ILE A 156 2.27 -1.13 -1.16
CA ILE A 156 3.36 -0.58 -0.34
C ILE A 156 3.98 -1.66 0.55
N SER A 157 3.17 -2.50 1.20
CA SER A 157 3.67 -3.60 2.02
C SER A 157 4.49 -4.60 1.21
N LEU A 158 3.99 -4.98 0.03
CA LEU A 158 4.68 -5.92 -0.86
C LEU A 158 5.97 -5.31 -1.41
N HIS A 159 5.95 -4.04 -1.85
CA HIS A 159 7.14 -3.34 -2.27
C HIS A 159 8.21 -3.37 -1.17
N ASN A 160 7.86 -2.98 0.04
CA ASN A 160 8.77 -2.95 1.17
C ASN A 160 9.34 -4.33 1.54
N ALA A 161 8.55 -5.40 1.35
CA ALA A 161 9.01 -6.77 1.59
C ALA A 161 10.01 -7.27 0.55
N TYR A 162 9.82 -6.90 -0.72
CA TYR A 162 10.68 -7.36 -1.82
C TYR A 162 11.84 -6.41 -2.11
N PHE A 163 11.70 -5.13 -1.82
CA PHE A 163 12.66 -4.06 -2.11
C PHE A 163 12.92 -3.19 -0.87
N PRO A 164 13.48 -3.76 0.22
CA PRO A 164 13.61 -3.06 1.50
C PRO A 164 14.54 -1.85 1.45
N GLU A 165 15.45 -1.79 0.48
CA GLU A 165 16.38 -0.66 0.29
C GLU A 165 15.67 0.60 -0.24
N THR A 166 14.48 0.44 -0.83
CA THR A 166 13.65 1.51 -1.36
C THR A 166 12.29 1.59 -0.67
N THR A 167 12.30 1.28 0.62
CA THR A 167 11.10 1.25 1.48
C THR A 167 10.26 2.53 1.36
N LEU A 168 8.96 2.35 1.17
CA LEU A 168 7.95 3.39 1.21
C LEU A 168 7.39 3.52 2.64
N THR A 169 7.73 4.60 3.32
CA THR A 169 7.23 4.89 4.68
C THR A 169 5.99 5.77 4.60
N VAL A 170 4.85 5.30 5.10
CA VAL A 170 3.61 6.09 5.11
C VAL A 170 3.72 7.19 6.18
N LEU A 171 3.77 8.44 5.73
CA LEU A 171 3.81 9.63 6.58
C LEU A 171 2.41 10.08 7.00
N GLY A 172 1.42 9.92 6.12
CA GLY A 172 0.06 10.34 6.35
C GLY A 172 -0.82 10.27 5.12
N PHE A 173 -1.91 11.01 5.17
CA PHE A 173 -2.96 11.00 4.15
C PHE A 173 -3.47 12.41 3.91
N GLY A 174 -4.15 12.61 2.79
CA GLY A 174 -4.76 13.90 2.50
C GLY A 174 -5.68 13.85 1.27
N ARG A 175 -6.20 15.02 0.89
CA ARG A 175 -6.95 15.15 -0.36
C ARG A 175 -6.36 16.27 -1.22
N THR A 176 -6.47 16.11 -2.54
CA THR A 176 -6.24 17.18 -3.50
C THR A 176 -7.34 18.25 -3.41
N ALA A 177 -7.17 19.36 -4.11
CA ALA A 177 -8.19 20.39 -4.23
C ALA A 177 -9.50 19.86 -4.85
N ASP A 178 -9.41 18.86 -5.74
CA ASP A 178 -10.55 18.19 -6.38
C ASP A 178 -11.17 17.09 -5.50
N GLY A 179 -10.62 16.86 -4.29
CA GLY A 179 -11.15 15.91 -3.32
C GLY A 179 -10.62 14.49 -3.46
N GLU A 180 -9.65 14.22 -4.32
CA GLU A 180 -9.03 12.90 -4.47
C GLU A 180 -8.22 12.53 -3.23
N PHE A 181 -8.43 11.31 -2.73
CA PHE A 181 -7.67 10.77 -1.60
C PHE A 181 -6.26 10.37 -2.05
N LYS A 182 -5.26 10.78 -1.27
CA LYS A 182 -3.86 10.46 -1.51
C LYS A 182 -3.22 9.85 -0.26
N ILE A 183 -2.29 8.93 -0.48
CA ILE A 183 -1.39 8.38 0.54
C ILE A 183 -0.07 9.11 0.39
N ILE A 184 0.43 9.73 1.46
CA ILE A 184 1.70 10.45 1.46
C ILE A 184 2.77 9.50 2.00
N VAL A 185 3.77 9.20 1.18
CA VAL A 185 4.88 8.33 1.54
C VAL A 185 6.21 9.02 1.37
N GLU A 186 7.18 8.60 2.16
CA GLU A 186 8.59 8.94 2.00
C GLU A 186 9.36 7.73 1.51
N GLN A 187 10.32 7.94 0.60
CA GLN A 187 11.16 6.91 0.02
C GLN A 187 12.60 7.42 -0.08
N PRO A 188 13.64 6.59 0.18
CA PRO A 188 15.03 6.96 -0.06
C PRO A 188 15.24 7.44 -1.51
N PHE A 189 15.95 8.55 -1.68
CA PHE A 189 16.39 9.00 -3.00
C PHE A 189 17.55 8.11 -3.48
N ILE A 190 17.40 7.53 -4.64
CA ILE A 190 18.44 6.70 -5.28
C ILE A 190 19.06 7.50 -6.42
N GLU A 191 20.31 7.95 -6.22
CA GLU A 191 21.10 8.46 -7.32
C GLU A 191 21.58 7.29 -8.18
N GLY A 192 21.19 7.26 -9.44
CA GLY A 192 21.50 6.14 -10.31
C GLY A 192 21.29 6.43 -11.80
N SER A 193 21.69 5.47 -12.63
CA SER A 193 21.43 5.43 -14.06
C SER A 193 20.39 4.36 -14.39
N HIS A 194 19.73 4.51 -15.52
CA HIS A 194 18.80 3.51 -16.05
C HIS A 194 19.50 2.16 -16.27
N VAL A 195 18.75 1.08 -16.10
CA VAL A 195 19.18 -0.31 -16.30
C VAL A 195 18.49 -0.85 -17.55
N SER A 196 19.22 -1.58 -18.40
CA SER A 196 18.62 -2.16 -19.61
C SER A 196 17.61 -3.27 -19.28
N ASP A 197 16.65 -3.50 -20.18
CA ASP A 197 15.63 -4.56 -20.03
C ASP A 197 16.26 -5.95 -19.80
N GLU A 198 17.42 -6.23 -20.45
CA GLU A 198 18.12 -7.49 -20.27
C GLU A 198 18.70 -7.63 -18.86
N GLU A 199 19.28 -6.56 -18.32
CA GLU A 199 19.81 -6.55 -16.94
C GLU A 199 18.71 -6.60 -15.90
N ILE A 200 17.54 -5.95 -16.15
CA ILE A 200 16.34 -6.06 -15.31
C ILE A 200 15.86 -7.51 -15.30
N ALA A 201 15.78 -8.15 -16.46
CA ALA A 201 15.37 -9.55 -16.57
C ALA A 201 16.34 -10.50 -15.83
N ASP A 202 17.64 -10.25 -15.89
CA ASP A 202 18.63 -11.02 -15.15
C ASP A 202 18.53 -10.81 -13.64
N TYR A 203 18.30 -9.58 -13.19
CA TYR A 203 18.06 -9.26 -11.79
C TYR A 203 16.81 -9.97 -11.27
N MET A 204 15.70 -9.85 -11.97
CA MET A 204 14.43 -10.47 -11.56
C MET A 204 14.49 -12.00 -11.55
N ARG A 205 15.23 -12.60 -12.49
CA ARG A 205 15.46 -14.06 -12.52
C ARG A 205 16.25 -14.52 -11.29
N LYS A 206 17.23 -13.75 -10.84
CA LYS A 206 17.98 -14.05 -9.60
C LYS A 206 17.12 -13.97 -8.36
N MET A 207 16.10 -13.12 -8.37
CA MET A 207 15.06 -13.04 -7.31
C MET A 207 13.98 -14.14 -7.42
N GLY A 208 14.06 -15.02 -8.42
CA GLY A 208 13.12 -16.11 -8.62
C GLY A 208 11.87 -15.77 -9.43
N PHE A 209 11.85 -14.61 -10.09
CA PHE A 209 10.76 -14.23 -10.99
C PHE A 209 10.99 -14.71 -12.42
N GLU A 210 9.92 -15.08 -13.08
CA GLU A 210 9.91 -15.39 -14.52
C GLU A 210 9.30 -14.24 -15.32
N LEU A 211 9.94 -13.88 -16.44
CA LEU A 211 9.41 -12.91 -17.39
C LEU A 211 8.20 -13.52 -18.12
N ARG A 212 7.01 -12.96 -17.90
CA ARG A 212 5.75 -13.43 -18.51
C ARG A 212 5.38 -12.65 -19.76
N ASN A 213 5.62 -11.35 -19.75
CA ASN A 213 5.32 -10.50 -20.88
C ASN A 213 6.38 -9.39 -21.02
N PRO A 214 7.31 -9.50 -21.99
CA PRO A 214 8.36 -8.49 -22.16
C PRO A 214 7.85 -7.14 -22.66
N ARG A 215 6.68 -7.09 -23.31
CA ARG A 215 6.12 -5.83 -23.83
C ARG A 215 5.55 -4.94 -22.74
N ASN A 216 5.14 -5.54 -21.63
CA ASN A 216 4.51 -4.86 -20.50
C ASN A 216 5.35 -5.00 -19.22
N TRP A 217 6.62 -5.44 -19.36
CA TRP A 217 7.54 -5.64 -18.23
C TRP A 217 6.91 -6.42 -17.07
N ILE A 218 6.22 -7.54 -17.42
CA ILE A 218 5.51 -8.38 -16.45
C ILE A 218 6.40 -9.54 -16.03
N TYR A 219 6.61 -9.63 -14.73
CA TYR A 219 7.30 -10.72 -14.05
C TYR A 219 6.37 -11.40 -13.05
N ALA A 220 6.55 -12.70 -12.83
CA ALA A 220 5.72 -13.40 -11.85
C ALA A 220 6.46 -14.58 -11.21
N THR A 221 6.08 -14.83 -9.95
CA THR A 221 6.24 -16.12 -9.26
C THR A 221 4.85 -16.79 -9.17
N PRO A 222 4.73 -18.01 -8.62
CA PRO A 222 3.42 -18.57 -8.31
C PRO A 222 2.56 -17.65 -7.42
N ASP A 223 3.18 -16.85 -6.55
CA ASP A 223 2.51 -16.08 -5.50
C ASP A 223 2.47 -14.57 -5.76
N ILE A 224 3.39 -14.06 -6.56
CA ILE A 224 3.54 -12.62 -6.82
C ILE A 224 3.47 -12.33 -8.32
N TYR A 225 2.72 -11.30 -8.65
CA TYR A 225 2.67 -10.64 -9.94
C TYR A 225 3.31 -9.26 -9.81
N LEU A 226 4.16 -8.90 -10.77
CA LEU A 226 4.92 -7.66 -10.78
C LEU A 226 4.91 -7.10 -12.19
N SER A 227 4.52 -5.84 -12.35
CA SER A 227 4.52 -5.12 -13.63
C SER A 227 5.16 -3.74 -13.47
N ASP A 228 5.28 -3.05 -14.58
CA ASP A 228 5.89 -1.72 -14.66
C ASP A 228 7.39 -1.70 -14.34
N MET A 229 8.07 -2.80 -14.62
CA MET A 229 9.49 -3.01 -14.35
C MET A 229 10.36 -2.54 -15.52
N HIS A 230 10.25 -1.25 -15.89
CA HIS A 230 11.03 -0.64 -16.96
C HIS A 230 12.21 0.20 -16.43
N ASP A 231 13.02 0.72 -17.31
CA ASP A 231 14.29 1.39 -17.00
C ASP A 231 14.18 2.68 -16.17
N GLU A 232 12.99 3.34 -16.18
CA GLU A 232 12.73 4.50 -15.31
C GLU A 232 12.43 4.10 -13.86
N ASN A 233 11.96 2.86 -13.65
CA ASN A 233 11.58 2.30 -12.35
C ASN A 233 12.65 1.43 -11.71
N VAL A 234 13.74 1.15 -12.47
CA VAL A 234 14.86 0.33 -12.00
C VAL A 234 16.19 1.07 -12.24
N LEU A 235 16.87 1.41 -11.17
CA LEU A 235 18.08 2.23 -11.22
C LEU A 235 19.31 1.44 -10.78
N ARG A 236 20.46 1.77 -11.36
CA ARG A 236 21.77 1.30 -10.94
C ARG A 236 22.52 2.42 -10.25
N SER A 237 22.88 2.22 -8.98
CA SER A 237 23.74 3.15 -8.26
C SER A 237 25.17 3.19 -8.81
N PRO A 238 25.98 4.21 -8.45
CA PRO A 238 27.40 4.26 -8.80
C PRO A 238 28.21 3.06 -8.29
N SER A 239 27.75 2.38 -7.23
CA SER A 239 28.37 1.15 -6.72
C SER A 239 28.03 -0.11 -7.54
N GLY A 240 27.11 -0.01 -8.52
CA GLY A 240 26.68 -1.12 -9.35
C GLY A 240 25.46 -1.90 -8.78
N THR A 241 24.92 -1.50 -7.63
CA THR A 241 23.74 -2.12 -7.04
C THR A 241 22.48 -1.69 -7.79
N ILE A 242 21.60 -2.64 -8.09
CA ILE A 242 20.31 -2.39 -8.74
C ILE A 242 19.25 -2.16 -7.65
N PHE A 243 18.44 -1.13 -7.85
CA PHE A 243 17.31 -0.74 -6.97
C PHE A 243 16.03 -0.65 -7.79
N VAL A 244 14.94 -1.19 -7.27
CA VAL A 244 13.60 -0.99 -7.81
C VAL A 244 12.98 0.16 -7.03
N VAL A 245 12.77 1.30 -7.68
CA VAL A 245 12.26 2.53 -7.03
C VAL A 245 10.75 2.68 -7.19
N ASP A 246 10.18 2.01 -8.18
CA ASP A 246 8.74 1.92 -8.37
C ASP A 246 8.38 0.60 -9.08
N CYS A 247 7.17 0.09 -8.86
CA CYS A 247 6.62 -1.06 -9.57
C CYS A 247 5.17 -1.28 -9.15
N ASP A 248 4.37 -1.93 -9.99
CA ASP A 248 3.07 -2.45 -9.58
C ASP A 248 3.23 -3.91 -9.13
N ILE A 249 3.25 -4.12 -7.83
CA ILE A 249 3.43 -5.44 -7.21
C ILE A 249 2.13 -5.89 -6.53
N ARG A 250 1.71 -7.14 -6.80
CA ARG A 250 0.45 -7.71 -6.32
C ARG A 250 0.61 -9.19 -5.98
N ILE A 251 -0.30 -9.68 -5.14
CA ILE A 251 -0.42 -11.11 -4.92
C ILE A 251 -1.01 -11.77 -6.18
N ASN A 252 -0.35 -12.82 -6.67
CA ASN A 252 -0.74 -13.55 -7.86
C ASN A 252 -1.79 -14.62 -7.50
N THR A 253 -3.04 -14.20 -7.28
CA THR A 253 -4.13 -15.12 -6.95
C THR A 253 -4.52 -15.99 -8.15
N PRO A 254 -5.16 -17.17 -7.93
CA PRO A 254 -5.70 -17.99 -9.01
C PRO A 254 -6.67 -17.23 -9.92
N GLU A 255 -7.46 -16.31 -9.34
CA GLU A 255 -8.40 -15.46 -10.06
C GLU A 255 -7.67 -14.47 -10.98
N LEU A 256 -6.60 -13.82 -10.50
CA LEU A 256 -5.76 -12.95 -11.33
C LEU A 256 -5.06 -13.72 -12.43
N ARG A 257 -4.60 -14.95 -12.17
CA ARG A 257 -4.03 -15.85 -13.20
C ARG A 257 -5.04 -16.22 -14.27
N ALA A 258 -6.31 -16.34 -13.90
CA ALA A 258 -7.43 -16.65 -14.81
C ALA A 258 -8.04 -15.40 -15.48
N GLY A 259 -7.53 -14.19 -15.20
CA GLY A 259 -8.08 -12.93 -15.71
C GLY A 259 -9.35 -12.48 -15.00
N GLY A 260 -9.62 -13.01 -13.79
CA GLY A 260 -10.75 -12.64 -12.94
C GLY A 260 -10.46 -11.44 -12.02
N THR A 261 -11.52 -10.91 -11.42
CA THR A 261 -11.43 -9.85 -10.41
C THR A 261 -10.94 -10.39 -9.07
N ARG A 262 -10.27 -9.54 -8.32
CA ARG A 262 -9.62 -9.84 -7.05
C ARG A 262 -10.66 -10.00 -5.94
N THR A 263 -10.74 -11.17 -5.30
CA THR A 263 -11.51 -11.36 -4.07
C THR A 263 -10.62 -11.10 -2.86
N LEU A 264 -10.97 -10.11 -2.05
CA LEU A 264 -10.24 -9.78 -0.82
C LEU A 264 -10.69 -10.70 0.32
N THR A 265 -9.80 -11.56 0.81
CA THR A 265 -10.01 -12.29 2.08
C THR A 265 -9.15 -11.66 3.17
N THR A 266 -9.79 -11.22 4.25
CA THR A 266 -9.12 -10.62 5.41
C THR A 266 -9.22 -11.58 6.59
N GLU A 267 -8.11 -12.25 6.94
CA GLU A 267 -8.02 -13.09 8.13
C GLU A 267 -6.95 -12.53 9.06
N ILE A 268 -7.20 -12.56 10.37
CA ILE A 268 -6.23 -12.17 11.40
C ILE A 268 -6.05 -13.34 12.35
N GLU A 269 -4.81 -13.78 12.49
CA GLU A 269 -4.40 -14.75 13.49
C GLU A 269 -3.55 -14.07 14.57
N ILE A 270 -3.75 -14.50 15.82
CA ILE A 270 -2.91 -14.12 16.94
C ILE A 270 -2.04 -15.34 17.26
N LEU A 271 -0.74 -15.20 17.11
CA LEU A 271 0.27 -16.18 17.43
C LEU A 271 0.63 -16.15 18.93
#